data_cab4b14f9d0f16c4c0c10c34a1e534ac
#
_entry.id   cab4b14f9d0f16c4c0c10c34a1e534ac
#
_cell.length_a   1.000
_cell.length_b   1.000
_cell.length_c   1.000
_cell.angle_alpha   90.00
_cell.angle_beta   90.00
_cell.angle_gamma   90.00
#
_symmetry.space_group_name_H-M   'P 1'
#
loop_
_entity.id
_entity.type
_entity.pdbx_description
1 polymer ?
#
loop_
_entity_poly.entity_id
_entity_poly.type
_entity_poly.pdbx_seq_one_letter_code
_entity_poly.pdbx_strand_id
1 'polypeptide(L)'
;MLISAVLVIGLFWTKPETYADLQSSSLSIVEVETVKQIDIQPTIKVTGKLEPARKARLHFQVSGQINKRFVEAGQKVEVNMKILSIDAGDFLDVVEESKALLEIKRNSIDRDLLLLELIKQERKLQEDEVKRLEQLGQNSLASKSNYDQALQILYRQQAEETRLNHSISLGRSELQVENSRLNIAQRNLERTKLVSPFTGTINAVYAEIGDYVSPGQAAVEIIQLNELDLNLEINGAAASKLQ
;
A
#
# COMPACT_ATOMS: atom_id res chain seq x y z
N MET A 1 -11.61 74.08 114.30
CA MET A 1 -10.49 73.21 113.92
C MET A 1 -10.77 71.72 114.04
N LEU A 2 -11.84 71.24 114.72
CA LEU A 2 -12.13 69.84 114.85
C LEU A 2 -12.92 69.18 113.69
N ILE A 3 -13.65 69.93 112.87
CA ILE A 3 -14.43 69.44 111.71
C ILE A 3 -13.57 69.13 110.54
N SER A 4 -12.43 69.77 110.32
CA SER A 4 -11.55 69.52 109.16
C SER A 4 -10.77 68.19 109.30
N ALA A 5 -10.47 67.77 110.53
CA ALA A 5 -9.73 66.50 110.79
C ALA A 5 -10.57 65.26 110.53
N VAL A 6 -11.88 65.32 110.80
CA VAL A 6 -12.80 64.21 110.57
C VAL A 6 -13.04 63.95 109.07
N LEU A 7 -13.00 65.03 108.25
CA LEU A 7 -13.20 64.89 106.79
C LEU A 7 -11.95 64.31 106.11
N VAL A 8 -10.72 64.58 106.58
CA VAL A 8 -9.50 63.98 106.04
C VAL A 8 -9.41 62.49 106.43
N ILE A 9 -9.82 62.11 107.63
CA ILE A 9 -9.82 60.69 108.06
C ILE A 9 -10.83 59.89 107.27
N GLY A 10 -12.05 60.46 106.96
CA GLY A 10 -13.06 59.82 106.17
C GLY A 10 -12.62 59.53 104.70
N LEU A 11 -11.74 60.43 104.13
CA LEU A 11 -11.20 60.28 102.78
C LEU A 11 -10.16 59.18 102.71
N PHE A 12 -9.51 58.80 103.78
CA PHE A 12 -8.50 57.77 103.83
C PHE A 12 -9.14 56.32 103.89
N TRP A 13 -10.39 56.24 104.34
CA TRP A 13 -11.08 54.98 104.45
C TRP A 13 -11.89 54.61 103.28
N THR A 14 -12.04 55.47 102.28
CA THR A 14 -12.74 55.22 101.03
C THR A 14 -11.76 55.07 99.86
N LYS A 15 -10.61 54.44 100.05
CA LYS A 15 -9.85 54.02 98.91
C LYS A 15 -10.55 52.85 98.23
N PRO A 16 -11.06 53.00 97.02
CA PRO A 16 -11.52 51.86 96.25
C PRO A 16 -10.36 50.91 96.03
N GLU A 17 -10.49 49.67 96.44
CA GLU A 17 -9.57 48.61 96.01
C GLU A 17 -9.78 48.37 94.53
N THR A 18 -8.79 48.75 93.73
CA THR A 18 -8.74 48.40 92.33
C THR A 18 -8.38 46.92 92.23
N TYR A 19 -9.39 46.10 92.17
CA TYR A 19 -9.15 44.74 91.72
C TYR A 19 -8.67 44.78 90.27
N ALA A 20 -7.47 44.37 90.07
CA ALA A 20 -6.99 44.06 88.69
C ALA A 20 -7.84 42.88 88.21
N ASP A 21 -8.72 43.16 87.29
CA ASP A 21 -9.44 42.12 86.53
C ASP A 21 -8.40 41.38 85.74
N LEU A 22 -7.97 40.25 86.25
CA LEU A 22 -7.19 39.28 85.47
C LEU A 22 -8.12 38.80 84.38
N GLN A 23 -8.11 39.54 83.24
CA GLN A 23 -8.67 38.99 82.01
C GLN A 23 -8.08 37.59 81.82
N SER A 24 -8.89 36.59 82.22
CA SER A 24 -8.58 35.23 81.81
C SER A 24 -8.45 35.23 80.30
N SER A 25 -7.17 35.21 79.87
CA SER A 25 -6.90 34.98 78.45
C SER A 25 -7.72 33.74 78.06
N SER A 26 -8.75 33.96 77.27
CA SER A 26 -9.43 32.89 76.61
C SER A 26 -8.45 32.09 75.85
N LEU A 27 -8.08 30.94 76.33
CA LEU A 27 -7.24 30.00 75.58
C LEU A 27 -7.98 29.73 74.23
N SER A 28 -7.47 30.27 73.24
CA SER A 28 -7.96 29.98 71.89
C SER A 28 -7.77 28.48 71.63
N ILE A 29 -8.90 27.75 71.57
CA ILE A 29 -8.81 26.36 71.18
C ILE A 29 -8.33 26.32 69.73
N VAL A 30 -7.11 25.89 69.54
CA VAL A 30 -6.56 25.59 68.21
C VAL A 30 -6.69 24.11 67.91
N GLU A 31 -7.42 23.82 66.89
CA GLU A 31 -7.52 22.46 66.36
C GLU A 31 -6.17 22.15 65.64
N VAL A 32 -5.46 21.18 66.17
CA VAL A 32 -4.17 20.73 65.59
C VAL A 32 -4.36 19.37 64.94
N GLU A 33 -4.05 19.30 63.68
CA GLU A 33 -4.02 18.04 62.91
C GLU A 33 -2.58 17.58 62.77
N THR A 34 -2.37 16.29 62.99
CA THR A 34 -1.01 15.71 62.80
C THR A 34 -0.69 15.64 61.34
N VAL A 35 0.30 16.37 60.89
CA VAL A 35 0.81 16.32 59.49
C VAL A 35 1.42 14.97 59.25
N LYS A 36 0.80 14.16 58.39
CA LYS A 36 1.37 12.93 57.89
C LYS A 36 2.04 13.22 56.58
N GLN A 37 3.30 12.80 56.41
CA GLN A 37 3.98 12.84 55.15
C GLN A 37 3.34 11.80 54.21
N ILE A 38 2.58 12.26 53.23
CA ILE A 38 1.95 11.42 52.23
C ILE A 38 2.71 11.69 50.93
N ASP A 39 3.18 10.61 50.29
CA ASP A 39 3.78 10.68 48.95
C ASP A 39 2.62 10.84 47.94
N ILE A 40 2.41 12.04 47.44
CA ILE A 40 1.36 12.35 46.48
C ILE A 40 1.94 12.31 45.12
N GLN A 41 1.58 11.27 44.34
CA GLN A 41 1.88 11.26 42.89
C GLN A 41 0.90 12.21 42.18
N PRO A 42 1.39 13.23 41.49
CA PRO A 42 0.51 14.14 40.76
C PRO A 42 -0.18 13.39 39.63
N THR A 43 -1.48 13.31 39.62
CA THR A 43 -2.27 12.75 38.54
C THR A 43 -2.84 13.87 37.66
N ILE A 44 -2.69 13.72 36.34
CA ILE A 44 -3.25 14.64 35.36
C ILE A 44 -4.35 13.90 34.60
N LYS A 45 -5.56 14.46 34.59
CA LYS A 45 -6.63 13.97 33.74
C LYS A 45 -6.38 14.52 32.30
N VAL A 46 -6.24 13.64 31.35
CA VAL A 46 -6.14 13.96 29.93
C VAL A 46 -7.30 13.32 29.18
N THR A 47 -7.78 14.01 28.16
CA THR A 47 -8.78 13.46 27.25
C THR A 47 -8.07 13.04 25.98
N GLY A 48 -8.40 11.88 25.47
CA GLY A 48 -7.82 11.35 24.25
C GLY A 48 -8.86 10.68 23.38
N LYS A 49 -8.52 10.51 22.10
CA LYS A 49 -9.31 9.79 21.12
C LYS A 49 -8.61 8.50 20.75
N LEU A 50 -9.32 7.39 20.87
CA LEU A 50 -8.85 6.10 20.36
C LEU A 50 -9.17 6.02 18.88
N GLU A 51 -8.17 5.75 18.08
CA GLU A 51 -8.28 5.55 16.66
C GLU A 51 -7.71 4.18 16.27
N PRO A 52 -8.25 3.51 15.23
CA PRO A 52 -7.68 2.25 14.77
C PRO A 52 -6.29 2.48 14.22
N ALA A 53 -5.31 1.63 14.57
CA ALA A 53 -3.91 1.72 14.12
C ALA A 53 -3.79 1.68 12.59
N ARG A 54 -4.72 0.98 11.91
CA ARG A 54 -4.81 0.96 10.45
C ARG A 54 -6.25 1.15 10.01
N LYS A 55 -6.39 2.06 9.05
CA LYS A 55 -7.65 2.35 8.37
C LYS A 55 -7.37 2.48 6.87
N ALA A 56 -8.09 1.73 6.04
CA ALA A 56 -7.95 1.78 4.60
C ALA A 56 -9.32 1.89 3.92
N ARG A 57 -9.42 2.78 2.94
CA ARG A 57 -10.52 2.82 1.98
C ARG A 57 -10.10 2.08 0.74
N LEU A 58 -10.77 0.99 0.47
CA LEU A 58 -10.51 0.14 -0.68
C LEU A 58 -11.35 0.62 -1.87
N HIS A 59 -10.73 0.60 -3.03
CA HIS A 59 -11.35 0.97 -4.30
C HIS A 59 -10.88 0.06 -5.42
N PHE A 60 -11.71 -0.13 -6.42
CA PHE A 60 -11.32 -0.86 -7.61
C PHE A 60 -10.31 -0.04 -8.43
N GLN A 61 -9.41 -0.73 -9.11
CA GLN A 61 -8.45 -0.12 -10.04
C GLN A 61 -8.92 -0.17 -11.49
N VAL A 62 -10.04 -0.87 -11.75
CA VAL A 62 -10.73 -0.99 -13.04
C VAL A 62 -12.20 -0.70 -12.83
N SER A 63 -12.87 -0.22 -13.87
CA SER A 63 -14.31 0.06 -13.85
C SER A 63 -15.12 -1.18 -14.17
N GLY A 64 -16.33 -1.25 -13.64
CA GLY A 64 -17.27 -2.32 -13.95
C GLY A 64 -18.46 -2.34 -13.00
N GLN A 65 -19.44 -3.18 -13.30
CA GLN A 65 -20.60 -3.37 -12.46
C GLN A 65 -20.32 -4.43 -11.38
N ILE A 66 -20.68 -4.13 -10.11
CA ILE A 66 -20.54 -5.10 -9.02
C ILE A 66 -21.50 -6.24 -9.23
N ASN A 67 -20.96 -7.45 -9.29
CA ASN A 67 -21.76 -8.67 -9.46
C ASN A 67 -21.88 -9.50 -8.18
N LYS A 68 -20.92 -9.39 -7.24
CA LYS A 68 -20.96 -10.16 -5.97
C LYS A 68 -20.38 -9.34 -4.81
N ARG A 69 -21.02 -9.50 -3.66
CA ARG A 69 -20.57 -9.04 -2.34
C ARG A 69 -20.36 -10.28 -1.45
N PHE A 70 -19.21 -10.36 -0.79
CA PHE A 70 -18.82 -11.50 0.05
C PHE A 70 -18.78 -11.15 1.54
N VAL A 71 -18.94 -9.88 1.89
CA VAL A 71 -18.79 -9.39 3.27
C VAL A 71 -19.89 -8.40 3.63
N GLU A 72 -20.16 -8.30 4.93
CA GLU A 72 -21.08 -7.33 5.53
C GLU A 72 -20.34 -6.36 6.45
N ALA A 73 -20.93 -5.18 6.70
CA ALA A 73 -20.42 -4.25 7.70
C ALA A 73 -20.35 -4.92 9.10
N GLY A 74 -19.26 -4.70 9.83
CA GLY A 74 -18.98 -5.36 11.10
C GLY A 74 -18.33 -6.74 11.00
N GLN A 75 -18.22 -7.32 9.81
CA GLN A 75 -17.62 -8.64 9.62
C GLN A 75 -16.09 -8.57 9.71
N LYS A 76 -15.47 -9.57 10.37
CA LYS A 76 -14.02 -9.77 10.37
C LYS A 76 -13.58 -10.39 9.05
N VAL A 77 -12.46 -9.89 8.53
CA VAL A 77 -11.84 -10.38 7.30
C VAL A 77 -10.35 -10.63 7.52
N GLU A 78 -9.82 -11.60 6.82
CA GLU A 78 -8.39 -11.93 6.79
C GLU A 78 -7.73 -11.32 5.57
N VAL A 79 -6.38 -11.27 5.59
CA VAL A 79 -5.59 -10.84 4.43
C VAL A 79 -5.92 -11.69 3.20
N ASN A 80 -6.05 -11.06 2.03
CA ASN A 80 -6.44 -11.68 0.77
C ASN A 80 -7.87 -12.28 0.70
N MET A 81 -8.70 -12.12 1.74
CA MET A 81 -10.11 -12.49 1.68
C MET A 81 -10.84 -11.60 0.66
N LYS A 82 -11.66 -12.22 -0.20
CA LYS A 82 -12.48 -11.48 -1.19
C LYS A 82 -13.57 -10.69 -0.49
N ILE A 83 -13.71 -9.43 -0.88
CA ILE A 83 -14.68 -8.47 -0.32
C ILE A 83 -15.80 -8.22 -1.33
N LEU A 84 -15.44 -7.75 -2.52
CA LEU A 84 -16.35 -7.48 -3.63
C LEU A 84 -15.74 -8.01 -4.93
N SER A 85 -16.58 -8.24 -5.93
CA SER A 85 -16.14 -8.46 -7.31
C SER A 85 -17.02 -7.71 -8.29
N ILE A 86 -16.41 -7.20 -9.35
CA ILE A 86 -17.12 -6.70 -10.53
C ILE A 86 -17.24 -7.79 -11.58
N ASP A 87 -18.07 -7.57 -12.59
CA ASP A 87 -18.19 -8.47 -13.72
C ASP A 87 -16.82 -8.59 -14.42
N ALA A 88 -16.38 -9.83 -14.60
CA ALA A 88 -15.08 -10.14 -15.15
C ALA A 88 -15.17 -10.63 -16.62
N GLY A 89 -16.36 -10.68 -17.23
CA GLY A 89 -16.57 -11.23 -18.56
C GLY A 89 -15.65 -10.62 -19.60
N ASP A 90 -15.75 -9.31 -19.81
CA ASP A 90 -14.92 -8.58 -20.77
C ASP A 90 -13.41 -8.72 -20.49
N PHE A 91 -13.01 -8.78 -19.22
CA PHE A 91 -11.59 -8.96 -18.85
C PHE A 91 -11.09 -10.37 -19.15
N LEU A 92 -11.94 -11.39 -19.02
CA LEU A 92 -11.61 -12.76 -19.41
C LEU A 92 -11.43 -12.88 -20.92
N ASP A 93 -12.32 -12.26 -21.69
CA ASP A 93 -12.23 -12.24 -23.15
C ASP A 93 -10.93 -11.57 -23.63
N VAL A 94 -10.55 -10.43 -23.04
CA VAL A 94 -9.27 -9.76 -23.34
C VAL A 94 -8.06 -10.63 -23.00
N VAL A 95 -8.10 -11.40 -21.91
CA VAL A 95 -7.03 -12.35 -21.55
C VAL A 95 -6.94 -13.47 -22.60
N GLU A 96 -8.06 -14.04 -23.01
CA GLU A 96 -8.07 -15.12 -24.01
C GLU A 96 -7.62 -14.62 -25.40
N GLU A 97 -8.06 -13.43 -25.80
CA GLU A 97 -7.56 -12.76 -27.02
C GLU A 97 -6.04 -12.57 -26.98
N SER A 98 -5.51 -12.01 -25.88
CA SER A 98 -4.09 -11.79 -25.71
C SER A 98 -3.27 -13.08 -25.74
N LYS A 99 -3.80 -14.17 -25.16
CA LYS A 99 -3.18 -15.50 -25.24
C LYS A 99 -3.14 -16.02 -26.67
N ALA A 100 -4.24 -15.90 -27.41
CA ALA A 100 -4.32 -16.35 -28.79
C ALA A 100 -3.32 -15.59 -29.70
N LEU A 101 -3.21 -14.26 -29.53
CA LEU A 101 -2.26 -13.44 -30.27
C LEU A 101 -0.80 -13.84 -29.94
N LEU A 102 -0.49 -14.08 -28.67
CA LEU A 102 0.82 -14.57 -28.23
C LEU A 102 1.18 -15.90 -28.89
N GLU A 103 0.22 -16.83 -28.96
CA GLU A 103 0.42 -18.15 -29.58
C GLU A 103 0.61 -18.05 -31.09
N ILE A 104 -0.18 -17.23 -31.78
CA ILE A 104 -0.01 -16.96 -33.21
C ILE A 104 1.41 -16.45 -33.49
N LYS A 105 1.90 -15.51 -32.68
CA LYS A 105 3.24 -14.98 -32.84
C LYS A 105 4.33 -16.01 -32.58
N ARG A 106 4.16 -16.84 -31.56
CA ARG A 106 5.09 -17.96 -31.28
C ARG A 106 5.17 -18.93 -32.46
N ASN A 107 4.01 -19.37 -32.95
CA ASN A 107 3.93 -20.29 -34.10
C ASN A 107 4.56 -19.71 -35.37
N SER A 108 4.43 -18.38 -35.56
CA SER A 108 5.11 -17.70 -36.69
C SER A 108 6.63 -17.78 -36.56
N ILE A 109 7.19 -17.57 -35.39
CA ILE A 109 8.63 -17.68 -35.13
C ILE A 109 9.11 -19.13 -35.34
N ASP A 110 8.36 -20.08 -34.79
CA ASP A 110 8.73 -21.50 -34.92
C ASP A 110 8.72 -21.95 -36.36
N ARG A 111 7.76 -21.52 -37.17
CA ARG A 111 7.77 -21.72 -38.64
C ARG A 111 9.01 -21.12 -39.30
N ASP A 112 9.35 -19.87 -39.00
CA ASP A 112 10.49 -19.19 -39.61
C ASP A 112 11.82 -19.83 -39.17
N LEU A 113 11.90 -20.39 -37.95
CA LEU A 113 13.05 -21.20 -37.50
C LEU A 113 13.20 -22.50 -38.28
N LEU A 114 12.13 -23.21 -38.56
CA LEU A 114 12.14 -24.42 -39.38
C LEU A 114 12.57 -24.10 -40.81
N LEU A 115 12.05 -22.99 -41.38
CA LEU A 115 12.47 -22.56 -42.76
C LEU A 115 13.93 -22.14 -42.80
N LEU A 116 14.41 -21.46 -41.74
CA LEU A 116 15.83 -21.08 -41.64
C LEU A 116 16.76 -22.30 -41.63
N GLU A 117 16.38 -23.35 -40.92
CA GLU A 117 17.16 -24.59 -40.89
C GLU A 117 17.22 -25.24 -42.25
N LEU A 118 16.09 -25.30 -42.99
CA LEU A 118 16.04 -25.82 -44.34
C LEU A 118 16.92 -25.02 -45.31
N ILE A 119 16.80 -23.70 -45.29
CA ILE A 119 17.61 -22.82 -46.13
C ILE A 119 19.12 -22.95 -45.87
N LYS A 120 19.50 -23.13 -44.58
CA LYS A 120 20.90 -23.40 -44.23
C LYS A 120 21.45 -24.69 -44.84
N GLN A 121 20.64 -25.75 -44.83
CA GLN A 121 21.00 -27.03 -45.43
C GLN A 121 21.14 -26.89 -46.95
N GLU A 122 20.18 -26.27 -47.63
CA GLU A 122 20.23 -25.99 -49.06
C GLU A 122 21.45 -25.13 -49.42
N ARG A 123 21.72 -24.07 -48.69
CA ARG A 123 22.88 -23.18 -48.90
C ARG A 123 24.19 -23.96 -48.78
N LYS A 124 24.29 -24.86 -47.81
CA LYS A 124 25.50 -25.68 -47.64
C LYS A 124 25.74 -26.60 -48.84
N LEU A 125 24.68 -27.26 -49.33
CA LEU A 125 24.76 -28.07 -50.53
C LEU A 125 25.18 -27.24 -51.76
N GLN A 126 24.63 -26.03 -51.87
CA GLN A 126 24.95 -25.13 -52.98
C GLN A 126 26.40 -24.57 -52.88
N GLU A 127 26.90 -24.30 -51.67
CA GLU A 127 28.30 -23.94 -51.47
C GLU A 127 29.28 -25.04 -51.94
N ASP A 128 28.94 -26.30 -51.63
CA ASP A 128 29.74 -27.44 -52.06
C ASP A 128 29.71 -27.61 -53.57
N GLU A 129 28.57 -27.35 -54.24
CA GLU A 129 28.42 -27.35 -55.68
C GLU A 129 29.25 -26.24 -56.32
N VAL A 130 29.19 -25.01 -55.80
CA VAL A 130 30.00 -23.88 -56.27
C VAL A 130 31.49 -24.21 -56.17
N LYS A 131 31.99 -24.77 -55.08
CA LYS A 131 33.38 -25.20 -54.88
C LYS A 131 33.77 -26.28 -55.89
N ARG A 132 32.88 -27.26 -56.14
CA ARG A 132 33.13 -28.32 -57.15
C ARG A 132 33.28 -27.76 -58.56
N LEU A 133 32.36 -26.83 -58.92
CA LEU A 133 32.42 -26.18 -60.25
C LEU A 133 33.65 -25.24 -60.41
N GLU A 134 34.05 -24.55 -59.33
CA GLU A 134 35.27 -23.74 -59.29
C GLU A 134 36.52 -24.58 -59.59
N GLN A 135 36.63 -25.78 -58.97
CA GLN A 135 37.78 -26.70 -59.21
C GLN A 135 37.80 -27.29 -60.62
N LEU A 136 36.62 -27.54 -61.21
CA LEU A 136 36.50 -28.10 -62.57
C LEU A 136 36.63 -27.05 -63.70
N GLY A 137 36.36 -25.78 -63.34
CA GLY A 137 36.06 -24.71 -64.29
C GLY A 137 37.23 -24.00 -64.91
N GLN A 138 38.47 -24.36 -64.66
CA GLN A 138 39.63 -23.60 -65.16
C GLN A 138 39.85 -23.67 -66.69
N ASN A 139 39.17 -24.53 -67.49
CA ASN A 139 39.51 -24.81 -68.88
C ASN A 139 38.38 -24.76 -69.93
N SER A 140 37.12 -24.31 -69.63
CA SER A 140 36.02 -24.29 -70.60
C SER A 140 34.98 -23.18 -70.30
N LEU A 141 34.51 -22.48 -71.42
CA LEU A 141 33.50 -21.43 -71.40
C LEU A 141 32.12 -21.93 -70.80
N ALA A 142 31.76 -23.17 -71.16
CA ALA A 142 30.54 -23.82 -70.63
C ALA A 142 30.60 -24.01 -69.09
N SER A 143 31.80 -24.31 -68.58
CA SER A 143 32.04 -24.45 -67.15
C SER A 143 31.90 -23.12 -66.44
N LYS A 144 32.27 -22.01 -67.01
CA LYS A 144 32.12 -20.66 -66.44
C LYS A 144 30.65 -20.27 -66.32
N SER A 145 29.81 -20.54 -67.29
CA SER A 145 28.36 -20.26 -67.24
C SER A 145 27.68 -21.04 -66.11
N ASN A 146 28.02 -22.33 -65.93
CA ASN A 146 27.44 -23.17 -64.83
C ASN A 146 27.88 -22.67 -63.44
N TYR A 147 29.15 -22.25 -63.31
CA TYR A 147 29.68 -21.65 -62.08
C TYR A 147 28.90 -20.35 -61.71
N ASP A 148 28.76 -19.44 -62.71
CA ASP A 148 28.05 -18.16 -62.53
C ASP A 148 26.59 -18.40 -62.12
N GLN A 149 25.92 -19.40 -62.72
CA GLN A 149 24.56 -19.80 -62.33
C GLN A 149 24.50 -20.36 -60.87
N ALA A 150 25.42 -21.25 -60.50
CA ALA A 150 25.50 -21.80 -59.19
C ALA A 150 25.75 -20.72 -58.10
N LEU A 151 26.61 -19.75 -58.44
CA LEU A 151 26.89 -18.61 -57.57
C LEU A 151 25.68 -17.70 -57.37
N GLN A 152 24.90 -17.45 -58.45
CA GLN A 152 23.63 -16.70 -58.32
C GLN A 152 22.62 -17.38 -57.38
N ILE A 153 22.51 -18.72 -57.46
CA ILE A 153 21.65 -19.48 -56.55
C ILE A 153 22.14 -19.36 -55.13
N LEU A 154 23.46 -19.48 -54.90
CA LEU A 154 24.06 -19.33 -53.56
C LEU A 154 23.74 -17.97 -52.95
N TYR A 155 23.95 -16.89 -53.72
CA TYR A 155 23.64 -15.53 -53.24
C TYR A 155 22.15 -15.33 -52.92
N ARG A 156 21.26 -15.95 -53.69
CA ARG A 156 19.82 -15.93 -53.40
C ARG A 156 19.47 -16.64 -52.08
N GLN A 157 20.10 -17.79 -51.82
CA GLN A 157 19.92 -18.52 -50.57
C GLN A 157 20.50 -17.77 -49.38
N GLN A 158 21.66 -17.10 -49.52
CA GLN A 158 22.23 -16.24 -48.48
C GLN A 158 21.32 -15.04 -48.19
N ALA A 159 20.72 -14.42 -49.20
CA ALA A 159 19.75 -13.32 -49.01
C ALA A 159 18.49 -13.79 -48.25
N GLU A 160 17.99 -14.99 -48.60
CA GLU A 160 16.83 -15.57 -47.93
C GLU A 160 17.14 -15.96 -46.48
N GLU A 161 18.33 -16.53 -46.22
CA GLU A 161 18.77 -16.79 -44.84
C GLU A 161 18.83 -15.50 -44.00
N THR A 162 19.37 -14.43 -44.59
CA THR A 162 19.45 -13.12 -43.92
C THR A 162 18.07 -12.55 -43.65
N ARG A 163 17.13 -12.69 -44.60
CA ARG A 163 15.72 -12.26 -44.45
C ARG A 163 15.04 -13.00 -43.32
N LEU A 164 15.20 -14.34 -43.25
CA LEU A 164 14.62 -15.16 -42.18
C LEU A 164 15.21 -14.83 -40.83
N ASN A 165 16.52 -14.65 -40.70
CA ASN A 165 17.16 -14.23 -39.48
C ASN A 165 16.61 -12.89 -38.96
N HIS A 166 16.39 -11.93 -39.86
CA HIS A 166 15.77 -10.64 -39.51
C HIS A 166 14.32 -10.81 -39.10
N SER A 167 13.53 -11.64 -39.83
CA SER A 167 12.14 -11.95 -39.46
C SER A 167 12.03 -12.56 -38.06
N ILE A 168 12.89 -13.52 -37.73
CA ILE A 168 12.95 -14.15 -36.42
C ILE A 168 13.31 -13.13 -35.33
N SER A 169 14.29 -12.28 -35.56
CA SER A 169 14.70 -11.24 -34.64
C SER A 169 13.55 -10.26 -34.34
N LEU A 170 12.88 -9.78 -35.39
CA LEU A 170 11.70 -8.92 -35.29
C LEU A 170 10.56 -9.64 -34.54
N GLY A 171 10.27 -10.88 -34.95
CA GLY A 171 9.23 -11.71 -34.33
C GLY A 171 9.44 -11.91 -32.83
N ARG A 172 10.69 -12.09 -32.38
CA ARG A 172 11.01 -12.18 -30.93
C ARG A 172 10.70 -10.88 -30.18
N SER A 173 10.98 -9.74 -30.78
CA SER A 173 10.65 -8.43 -30.18
C SER A 173 9.13 -8.24 -30.10
N GLU A 174 8.39 -8.62 -31.13
CA GLU A 174 6.92 -8.57 -31.14
C GLU A 174 6.32 -9.56 -30.15
N LEU A 175 6.89 -10.76 -30.00
CA LEU A 175 6.48 -11.74 -28.97
C LEU A 175 6.60 -11.15 -27.57
N GLN A 176 7.65 -10.37 -27.29
CA GLN A 176 7.80 -9.67 -26.00
C GLN A 176 6.70 -8.64 -25.77
N VAL A 177 6.29 -7.92 -26.82
CA VAL A 177 5.17 -6.96 -26.76
C VAL A 177 3.87 -7.67 -26.44
N GLU A 178 3.55 -8.77 -27.14
CA GLU A 178 2.32 -9.55 -26.90
C GLU A 178 2.32 -10.18 -25.49
N ASN A 179 3.46 -10.66 -25.00
CA ASN A 179 3.59 -11.15 -23.64
C ASN A 179 3.32 -10.04 -22.60
N SER A 180 3.77 -8.82 -22.86
CA SER A 180 3.48 -7.67 -22.00
C SER A 180 2.00 -7.30 -22.00
N ARG A 181 1.32 -7.40 -23.16
CA ARG A 181 -0.14 -7.20 -23.29
C ARG A 181 -0.91 -8.24 -22.47
N LEU A 182 -0.54 -9.51 -22.59
CA LEU A 182 -1.15 -10.59 -21.79
C LEU A 182 -1.00 -10.33 -20.29
N ASN A 183 0.19 -9.92 -19.84
CA ASN A 183 0.43 -9.59 -18.43
C ASN A 183 -0.44 -8.41 -17.96
N ILE A 184 -0.68 -7.41 -18.81
CA ILE A 184 -1.58 -6.28 -18.49
C ILE A 184 -3.01 -6.78 -18.37
N ALA A 185 -3.48 -7.59 -19.32
CA ALA A 185 -4.82 -8.17 -19.31
C ALA A 185 -5.07 -9.02 -18.05
N GLN A 186 -4.10 -9.87 -17.68
CA GLN A 186 -4.17 -10.68 -16.47
C GLN A 186 -4.25 -9.84 -15.19
N ARG A 187 -3.43 -8.80 -15.06
CA ARG A 187 -3.51 -7.88 -13.91
C ARG A 187 -4.85 -7.15 -13.84
N ASN A 188 -5.41 -6.75 -14.98
CA ASN A 188 -6.72 -6.11 -15.01
C ASN A 188 -7.83 -7.09 -14.60
N LEU A 189 -7.73 -8.35 -15.00
CA LEU A 189 -8.63 -9.40 -14.54
C LEU A 189 -8.51 -9.65 -13.02
N GLU A 190 -7.30 -9.64 -12.46
CA GLU A 190 -7.10 -9.74 -11.01
C GLU A 190 -7.75 -8.57 -10.27
N ARG A 191 -7.66 -7.35 -10.84
CA ARG A 191 -8.23 -6.11 -10.27
C ARG A 191 -9.76 -6.07 -10.29
N THR A 192 -10.42 -7.02 -10.96
CA THR A 192 -11.88 -7.20 -10.86
C THR A 192 -12.31 -7.72 -9.50
N LYS A 193 -11.39 -8.22 -8.68
CA LYS A 193 -11.63 -8.74 -7.33
C LYS A 193 -11.02 -7.78 -6.32
N LEU A 194 -11.85 -7.23 -5.45
CA LEU A 194 -11.40 -6.42 -4.33
C LEU A 194 -11.12 -7.35 -3.15
N VAL A 195 -9.88 -7.37 -2.67
CA VAL A 195 -9.45 -8.22 -1.56
C VAL A 195 -8.94 -7.38 -0.39
N SER A 196 -8.98 -7.95 0.82
CA SER A 196 -8.45 -7.28 2.01
C SER A 196 -6.93 -7.25 2.01
N PRO A 197 -6.28 -6.08 2.19
CA PRO A 197 -4.82 -5.95 2.28
C PRO A 197 -4.25 -6.36 3.65
N PHE A 198 -5.09 -6.44 4.69
CA PHE A 198 -4.71 -6.84 6.05
C PHE A 198 -5.90 -7.45 6.79
N THR A 199 -5.63 -8.15 7.88
CA THR A 199 -6.67 -8.68 8.77
C THR A 199 -7.31 -7.55 9.56
N GLY A 200 -8.65 -7.41 9.47
CA GLY A 200 -9.38 -6.32 10.10
C GLY A 200 -10.88 -6.57 10.16
N THR A 201 -11.64 -5.49 10.35
CA THR A 201 -13.10 -5.49 10.38
C THR A 201 -13.62 -4.51 9.31
N ILE A 202 -14.64 -4.91 8.58
CA ILE A 202 -15.32 -4.03 7.62
C ILE A 202 -16.07 -2.94 8.41
N ASN A 203 -15.64 -1.70 8.27
CA ASN A 203 -16.28 -0.57 8.91
C ASN A 203 -17.54 -0.11 8.14
N ALA A 204 -17.41 0.00 6.82
CA ALA A 204 -18.50 0.38 5.95
C ALA A 204 -18.34 -0.22 4.55
N VAL A 205 -19.46 -0.52 3.92
CA VAL A 205 -19.56 -0.89 2.50
C VAL A 205 -20.33 0.24 1.82
N TYR A 206 -19.71 0.88 0.82
CA TYR A 206 -20.25 2.04 0.12
C TYR A 206 -20.86 1.69 -1.24
N ALA A 207 -20.55 0.49 -1.76
CA ALA A 207 -20.95 0.06 -3.08
C ALA A 207 -21.71 -1.28 -3.00
N GLU A 208 -22.86 -1.33 -3.64
CA GLU A 208 -23.80 -2.45 -3.61
C GLU A 208 -23.78 -3.26 -4.92
N ILE A 209 -24.35 -4.46 -4.87
CA ILE A 209 -24.53 -5.31 -6.09
C ILE A 209 -25.40 -4.53 -7.09
N GLY A 210 -24.92 -4.46 -8.33
CA GLY A 210 -25.57 -3.72 -9.41
C GLY A 210 -25.02 -2.32 -9.63
N ASP A 211 -24.29 -1.74 -8.66
CA ASP A 211 -23.65 -0.45 -8.83
C ASP A 211 -22.50 -0.52 -9.85
N TYR A 212 -22.34 0.55 -10.61
CA TYR A 212 -21.20 0.74 -11.49
C TYR A 212 -20.12 1.53 -10.77
N VAL A 213 -18.92 0.96 -10.62
CA VAL A 213 -17.79 1.56 -9.93
C VAL A 213 -16.70 2.01 -10.91
N SER A 214 -16.01 3.09 -10.52
CA SER A 214 -14.87 3.64 -11.27
C SER A 214 -13.62 3.69 -10.40
N PRO A 215 -12.41 3.69 -11.00
CA PRO A 215 -11.16 3.82 -10.28
C PRO A 215 -11.14 5.06 -9.37
N GLY A 216 -10.70 4.88 -8.12
CA GLY A 216 -10.65 5.97 -7.13
C GLY A 216 -11.92 6.17 -6.31
N GLN A 217 -13.04 5.56 -6.69
CA GLN A 217 -14.27 5.57 -5.88
C GLN A 217 -14.13 4.57 -4.72
N ALA A 218 -14.31 5.05 -3.47
CA ALA A 218 -14.27 4.19 -2.30
C ALA A 218 -15.43 3.17 -2.36
N ALA A 219 -15.10 1.89 -2.30
CA ALA A 219 -16.07 0.80 -2.30
C ALA A 219 -16.30 0.23 -0.90
N VAL A 220 -15.22 0.09 -0.10
CA VAL A 220 -15.27 -0.48 1.25
C VAL A 220 -14.25 0.22 2.14
N GLU A 221 -14.60 0.38 3.41
CA GLU A 221 -13.68 0.84 4.45
C GLU A 221 -13.38 -0.30 5.42
N ILE A 222 -12.09 -0.57 5.64
CA ILE A 222 -11.60 -1.59 6.57
C ILE A 222 -10.77 -0.93 7.67
N ILE A 223 -10.92 -1.40 8.91
CA ILE A 223 -10.19 -0.93 10.08
C ILE A 223 -9.57 -2.10 10.83
N GLN A 224 -8.42 -1.87 11.45
CA GLN A 224 -7.79 -2.82 12.36
C GLN A 224 -8.09 -2.40 13.78
N LEU A 225 -8.81 -3.26 14.52
CA LEU A 225 -9.22 -2.99 15.92
C LEU A 225 -8.35 -3.71 16.96
N ASN A 226 -7.45 -4.59 16.54
CA ASN A 226 -6.56 -5.31 17.45
C ASN A 226 -5.50 -4.40 18.09
N GLU A 227 -5.17 -3.31 17.42
CA GLU A 227 -4.24 -2.28 17.86
C GLU A 227 -4.94 -0.93 17.70
N LEU A 228 -4.89 -0.13 18.76
CA LEU A 228 -5.52 1.18 18.79
C LEU A 228 -4.45 2.23 19.14
N ASP A 229 -4.43 3.31 18.42
CA ASP A 229 -3.63 4.49 18.70
C ASP A 229 -4.41 5.42 19.60
N LEU A 230 -3.80 5.85 20.71
CA LEU A 230 -4.36 6.82 21.63
C LEU A 230 -3.76 8.20 21.38
N ASN A 231 -4.51 9.07 20.75
CA ASN A 231 -4.13 10.47 20.56
C ASN A 231 -4.57 11.30 21.78
N LEU A 232 -3.58 11.74 22.58
CA LEU A 232 -3.81 12.54 23.78
C LEU A 232 -3.55 14.02 23.47
N GLU A 233 -4.51 14.88 23.77
CA GLU A 233 -4.32 16.33 23.77
C GLU A 233 -3.82 16.77 25.15
N ILE A 234 -2.51 17.08 25.25
CA ILE A 234 -1.87 17.57 26.47
C ILE A 234 -1.58 19.06 26.30
N ASN A 235 -2.10 19.89 27.19
CA ASN A 235 -1.74 21.30 27.20
C ASN A 235 -0.28 21.50 27.67
N GLY A 236 0.37 22.60 27.25
CA GLY A 236 1.79 22.82 27.53
C GLY A 236 2.15 22.86 29.03
N ALA A 237 1.21 23.27 29.90
CA ALA A 237 1.39 23.25 31.34
C ALA A 237 1.36 21.84 31.95
N ALA A 238 0.67 20.90 31.31
CA ALA A 238 0.66 19.50 31.70
C ALA A 238 1.88 18.74 31.19
N ALA A 239 2.38 19.10 29.99
CA ALA A 239 3.55 18.47 29.39
C ALA A 239 4.85 18.74 30.21
N SER A 240 4.99 19.89 30.83
CA SER A 240 6.16 20.24 31.67
C SER A 240 6.23 19.45 32.99
N LYS A 241 5.17 18.74 33.38
CA LYS A 241 5.11 17.91 34.60
C LYS A 241 5.35 16.41 34.31
N LEU A 242 5.51 16.02 33.05
CA LEU A 242 5.77 14.64 32.61
C LEU A 242 7.25 14.37 32.36
N GLN A 243 8.13 15.39 32.53
CA GLN A 243 9.58 15.25 32.60
C GLN A 243 10.05 15.08 34.05
#